data_86cb626603b715ec834ca2d358636099
#
_entry.id   86cb626603b715ec834ca2d358636099
#
_cell.length_a   1.000
_cell.length_b   1.000
_cell.length_c   1.000
_cell.angle_alpha   90.00
_cell.angle_beta   90.00
_cell.angle_gamma   90.00
#
_symmetry.space_group_name_H-M   'P 1'
#
loop_
_entity.id
_entity.type
_entity.pdbx_description
1 polymer ?
#
loop_
_entity_poly.entity_id
_entity_poly.type
_entity_poly.pdbx_seq_one_letter_code
_entity_poly.pdbx_strand_id
1 'polypeptide(L)'
;MSRGKGMLVALPERWDEACFAVPAVRALERSGLIGALVCHEEQEIFWKTVSSLPCFTFSNKSSSGKLAKLLENDWEASLAWEDGIAARAFAKAKIQRRLGPASANLKRLITHPLQAKEAPTEHRVRLYLNTCEEMGIPINHPEFFAPASLGIPTKPQSVLLCPDSDFGPSHEWPLDRWQMVAEHLLEKGKHLTVAGLVGGRNLGKILTSRIGGDIDFSHANPLSATIPILSTFQSVIAADGSLPHLAALTGCTCITLFGPNDPNWKRPLGKQNIVVKHHVECAPCLSPKCRMDNRCQNELQVSDVLDAIG
;
A
#
# COMPACT_ATOMS: atom_id res chain seq x y z
N MET A 1 0.96 40.20 -8.34
CA MET A 1 0.99 38.88 -9.01
C MET A 1 0.56 37.86 -7.98
N SER A 2 -0.65 37.27 -8.09
CA SER A 2 -1.07 36.18 -7.22
C SER A 2 -0.09 34.99 -7.46
N ARG A 3 0.59 34.52 -6.44
CA ARG A 3 1.33 33.26 -6.53
C ARG A 3 0.32 32.20 -6.92
N GLY A 4 0.58 31.43 -7.98
CA GLY A 4 -0.22 30.29 -8.35
C GLY A 4 -0.35 29.31 -7.19
N LYS A 5 -1.37 28.43 -7.21
CA LYS A 5 -1.70 27.55 -6.08
C LYS A 5 -0.73 26.38 -5.85
N GLY A 6 0.48 26.41 -6.43
CA GLY A 6 1.42 25.30 -6.38
C GLY A 6 1.02 24.14 -7.29
N MET A 7 1.44 22.93 -6.97
CA MET A 7 1.27 21.74 -7.82
C MET A 7 0.18 20.80 -7.28
N LEU A 8 -0.64 20.25 -8.19
CA LEU A 8 -1.51 19.12 -7.91
C LEU A 8 -0.76 17.79 -8.05
N VAL A 9 -0.99 16.86 -7.14
CA VAL A 9 -0.39 15.52 -7.20
C VAL A 9 -1.48 14.46 -7.29
N ALA A 10 -1.52 13.71 -8.40
CA ALA A 10 -2.37 12.53 -8.54
C ALA A 10 -1.72 11.37 -7.80
N LEU A 11 -2.46 10.80 -6.86
CA LEU A 11 -1.99 9.72 -6.01
C LEU A 11 -2.35 8.36 -6.62
N PRO A 12 -1.54 7.32 -6.39
CA PRO A 12 -1.81 5.98 -6.90
C PRO A 12 -3.11 5.41 -6.33
N GLU A 13 -3.90 4.76 -7.20
CA GLU A 13 -5.20 4.18 -6.82
C GLU A 13 -5.05 2.84 -6.09
N ARG A 14 -3.98 2.08 -6.35
CA ARG A 14 -3.69 0.83 -5.64
C ARG A 14 -3.12 1.10 -4.26
N TRP A 15 -3.53 0.34 -3.26
CA TRP A 15 -3.14 0.55 -1.88
C TRP A 15 -1.65 0.31 -1.59
N ASP A 16 -1.04 -0.72 -2.19
CA ASP A 16 0.41 -0.96 -2.09
C ASP A 16 1.20 0.21 -2.68
N GLU A 17 0.81 0.67 -3.86
CA GLU A 17 1.45 1.80 -4.54
C GLU A 17 1.23 3.12 -3.78
N ALA A 18 0.06 3.31 -3.18
CA ALA A 18 -0.21 4.45 -2.29
C ALA A 18 0.77 4.47 -1.11
N CYS A 19 1.00 3.32 -0.46
CA CYS A 19 1.98 3.20 0.62
C CYS A 19 3.42 3.50 0.15
N PHE A 20 3.81 3.04 -1.05
CA PHE A 20 5.12 3.34 -1.62
C PHE A 20 5.29 4.82 -2.00
N ALA A 21 4.20 5.51 -2.33
CA ALA A 21 4.25 6.93 -2.66
C ALA A 21 4.38 7.85 -1.42
N VAL A 22 4.07 7.37 -0.21
CA VAL A 22 4.11 8.18 1.01
C VAL A 22 5.42 8.94 1.21
N PRO A 23 6.61 8.32 1.12
CA PRO A 23 7.87 9.05 1.29
C PRO A 23 8.05 10.19 0.28
N ALA A 24 7.66 9.98 -0.98
CA ALA A 24 7.75 11.00 -2.02
C ALA A 24 6.74 12.14 -1.78
N VAL A 25 5.51 11.84 -1.38
CA VAL A 25 4.50 12.85 -1.03
C VAL A 25 4.99 13.71 0.14
N ARG A 26 5.57 13.12 1.18
CA ARG A 26 6.16 13.87 2.31
C ARG A 26 7.36 14.74 1.88
N ALA A 27 8.21 14.25 0.98
CA ALA A 27 9.31 15.02 0.43
C ALA A 27 8.81 16.23 -0.38
N LEU A 28 7.81 16.01 -1.22
CA LEU A 28 7.14 17.05 -1.99
C LEU A 28 6.43 18.07 -1.08
N GLU A 29 5.71 17.64 -0.05
CA GLU A 29 5.05 18.52 0.94
C GLU A 29 6.08 19.39 1.65
N ARG A 30 7.17 18.79 2.14
CA ARG A 30 8.26 19.53 2.79
C ARG A 30 8.95 20.56 1.89
N SER A 31 8.97 20.31 0.58
CA SER A 31 9.52 21.27 -0.40
C SER A 31 8.65 22.52 -0.59
N GLY A 32 7.41 22.50 -0.14
CA GLY A 32 6.43 23.59 -0.33
C GLY A 32 5.92 23.73 -1.76
N LEU A 33 6.18 22.76 -2.65
CA LEU A 33 5.78 22.81 -4.05
C LEU A 33 4.34 22.31 -4.27
N ILE A 34 3.82 21.47 -3.37
CA ILE A 34 2.46 20.93 -3.51
C ILE A 34 1.43 21.87 -2.92
N GLY A 35 0.37 22.14 -3.68
CA GLY A 35 -0.82 22.85 -3.21
C GLY A 35 -1.95 21.93 -2.77
N ALA A 36 -2.13 20.77 -3.42
CA ALA A 36 -3.14 19.78 -3.05
C ALA A 36 -2.86 18.39 -3.65
N LEU A 37 -3.50 17.39 -3.04
CA LEU A 37 -3.50 16.00 -3.47
C LEU A 37 -4.81 15.67 -4.22
N VAL A 38 -4.76 14.69 -5.11
CA VAL A 38 -5.94 14.15 -5.81
C VAL A 38 -5.92 12.64 -5.68
N CYS A 39 -6.91 12.05 -4.99
CA CYS A 39 -6.94 10.62 -4.69
C CYS A 39 -8.33 10.01 -4.91
N HIS A 40 -8.39 8.68 -4.95
CA HIS A 40 -9.67 7.97 -4.87
C HIS A 40 -10.34 8.22 -3.52
N GLU A 41 -11.68 8.35 -3.49
CA GLU A 41 -12.43 8.68 -2.27
C GLU A 41 -12.19 7.68 -1.12
N GLU A 42 -12.00 6.40 -1.43
CA GLU A 42 -11.67 5.37 -0.43
C GLU A 42 -10.31 5.61 0.26
N GLN A 43 -9.40 6.35 -0.36
CA GLN A 43 -8.08 6.65 0.18
C GLN A 43 -8.01 7.99 0.93
N GLU A 44 -9.08 8.75 0.99
CA GLU A 44 -9.06 10.11 1.58
C GLU A 44 -8.58 10.10 3.04
N ILE A 45 -9.14 9.20 3.86
CA ILE A 45 -8.75 9.06 5.27
C ILE A 45 -7.27 8.68 5.40
N PHE A 46 -6.79 7.76 4.57
CA PHE A 46 -5.38 7.37 4.51
C PHE A 46 -4.47 8.59 4.26
N TRP A 47 -4.75 9.35 3.20
CA TRP A 47 -3.90 10.49 2.84
C TRP A 47 -3.96 11.62 3.87
N LYS A 48 -5.10 11.86 4.50
CA LYS A 48 -5.23 12.79 5.64
C LYS A 48 -4.46 12.35 6.87
N THR A 49 -4.15 11.06 7.00
CA THR A 49 -3.32 10.54 8.10
C THR A 49 -1.84 10.81 7.88
N VAL A 50 -1.38 10.87 6.62
CA VAL A 50 0.04 10.97 6.28
C VAL A 50 0.47 12.34 5.75
N SER A 51 -0.47 13.20 5.38
CA SER A 51 -0.24 14.54 4.83
C SER A 51 -1.24 15.55 5.38
N SER A 52 -0.81 16.80 5.55
CA SER A 52 -1.67 17.92 5.97
C SER A 52 -2.33 18.66 4.79
N LEU A 53 -2.01 18.28 3.56
CA LEU A 53 -2.47 18.96 2.36
C LEU A 53 -3.95 18.72 2.06
N PRO A 54 -4.64 19.69 1.44
CA PRO A 54 -5.98 19.50 0.93
C PRO A 54 -6.08 18.34 -0.05
N CYS A 55 -7.16 17.55 0.02
CA CYS A 55 -7.40 16.42 -0.85
C CYS A 55 -8.65 16.65 -1.70
N PHE A 56 -8.51 16.61 -3.03
CA PHE A 56 -9.62 16.46 -3.95
C PHE A 56 -9.87 14.98 -4.18
N THR A 57 -11.11 14.54 -4.09
CA THR A 57 -11.45 13.13 -4.24
C THR A 57 -12.26 12.85 -5.51
N PHE A 58 -12.12 11.64 -6.02
CA PHE A 58 -12.96 11.10 -7.10
C PHE A 58 -13.34 9.65 -6.76
N SER A 59 -14.42 9.18 -7.36
CA SER A 59 -14.90 7.80 -7.24
C SER A 59 -14.80 7.04 -8.57
N ASN A 60 -15.01 5.74 -8.54
CA ASN A 60 -15.12 4.91 -9.74
C ASN A 60 -16.23 5.37 -10.72
N LYS A 61 -17.21 6.14 -10.22
CA LYS A 61 -18.28 6.73 -11.05
C LYS A 61 -17.92 8.12 -11.57
N SER A 62 -16.81 8.70 -11.14
CA SER A 62 -16.36 10.01 -11.59
C SER A 62 -15.82 9.96 -13.01
N SER A 63 -16.14 10.96 -13.82
CA SER A 63 -15.46 11.17 -15.09
C SER A 63 -14.30 12.15 -14.92
N SER A 64 -13.24 11.98 -15.70
CA SER A 64 -12.14 12.94 -15.72
C SER A 64 -12.58 14.37 -16.10
N GLY A 65 -13.70 14.52 -16.83
CA GLY A 65 -14.27 15.83 -17.13
C GLY A 65 -14.93 16.50 -15.92
N LYS A 66 -15.66 15.75 -15.08
CA LYS A 66 -16.23 16.27 -13.83
C LYS A 66 -15.12 16.67 -12.86
N LEU A 67 -14.11 15.80 -12.70
CA LEU A 67 -12.97 16.11 -11.85
C LEU A 67 -12.20 17.34 -12.35
N ALA A 68 -11.98 17.47 -13.67
CA ALA A 68 -11.32 18.64 -14.25
C ALA A 68 -12.00 19.95 -13.85
N LYS A 69 -13.35 19.99 -13.86
CA LYS A 69 -14.12 21.19 -13.44
C LYS A 69 -13.91 21.52 -11.95
N LEU A 70 -13.76 20.52 -11.08
CA LEU A 70 -13.44 20.76 -9.65
C LEU A 70 -12.02 21.30 -9.47
N LEU A 71 -11.12 20.97 -10.40
CA LEU A 71 -9.73 21.39 -10.39
C LEU A 71 -9.45 22.67 -11.18
N GLU A 72 -10.51 23.34 -11.72
CA GLU A 72 -10.39 24.63 -12.44
C GLU A 72 -9.89 25.72 -11.49
N ASN A 73 -8.60 25.97 -11.50
CA ASN A 73 -7.89 27.01 -10.76
C ASN A 73 -6.51 27.24 -11.40
N ASP A 74 -5.83 28.30 -10.99
CA ASP A 74 -4.49 28.64 -11.46
C ASP A 74 -3.41 27.75 -10.80
N TRP A 75 -3.39 26.47 -11.14
CA TRP A 75 -2.36 25.55 -10.72
C TRP A 75 -1.10 25.74 -11.56
N GLU A 76 0.06 25.86 -10.91
CA GLU A 76 1.34 26.03 -11.59
C GLU A 76 1.77 24.78 -12.33
N ALA A 77 1.49 23.61 -11.75
CA ALA A 77 1.85 22.32 -12.32
C ALA A 77 0.94 21.20 -11.81
N SER A 78 1.11 20.02 -12.40
CA SER A 78 0.58 18.77 -11.85
C SER A 78 1.59 17.64 -12.02
N LEU A 79 1.52 16.65 -11.13
CA LEU A 79 2.33 15.43 -11.16
C LEU A 79 1.40 14.21 -11.16
N ALA A 80 1.68 13.24 -12.02
CA ALA A 80 1.00 11.94 -12.02
C ALA A 80 2.03 10.83 -12.29
N TRP A 81 1.97 9.74 -11.50
CA TRP A 81 2.85 8.58 -11.69
C TRP A 81 2.25 7.50 -12.59
N GLU A 82 0.93 7.52 -12.80
CA GLU A 82 0.22 6.54 -13.60
C GLU A 82 -0.91 7.17 -14.42
N ASP A 83 -1.37 6.47 -15.47
CA ASP A 83 -2.57 6.85 -16.21
C ASP A 83 -3.81 6.48 -15.37
N GLY A 84 -4.61 7.46 -15.04
CA GLY A 84 -5.82 7.33 -14.24
C GLY A 84 -6.76 8.51 -14.45
N ILE A 85 -7.86 8.50 -13.70
CA ILE A 85 -8.87 9.57 -13.76
C ILE A 85 -8.25 10.93 -13.47
N ALA A 86 -7.37 11.01 -12.46
CA ALA A 86 -6.72 12.26 -12.06
C ALA A 86 -5.78 12.81 -13.14
N ALA A 87 -4.88 11.99 -13.71
CA ALA A 87 -3.97 12.40 -14.77
C ALA A 87 -4.73 12.92 -16.01
N ARG A 88 -5.81 12.23 -16.39
CA ARG A 88 -6.69 12.66 -17.48
C ARG A 88 -7.45 13.94 -17.15
N ALA A 89 -7.82 14.15 -15.89
CA ALA A 89 -8.45 15.39 -15.44
C ALA A 89 -7.49 16.58 -15.52
N PHE A 90 -6.22 16.41 -15.18
CA PHE A 90 -5.21 17.46 -15.31
C PHE A 90 -5.04 17.92 -16.75
N ALA A 91 -5.05 16.98 -17.70
CA ALA A 91 -5.00 17.32 -19.12
C ALA A 91 -6.25 18.08 -19.59
N LYS A 92 -7.46 17.69 -19.12
CA LYS A 92 -8.72 18.37 -19.46
C LYS A 92 -8.86 19.74 -18.78
N ALA A 93 -8.34 19.90 -17.58
CA ALA A 93 -8.26 21.20 -16.87
C ALA A 93 -7.20 22.13 -17.51
N LYS A 94 -6.50 21.66 -18.57
CA LYS A 94 -5.49 22.43 -19.31
C LYS A 94 -4.35 22.96 -18.46
N ILE A 95 -3.98 22.23 -17.38
CA ILE A 95 -2.79 22.56 -16.60
C ILE A 95 -1.58 22.50 -17.54
N GLN A 96 -0.85 23.61 -17.66
CA GLN A 96 0.18 23.76 -18.70
C GLN A 96 1.39 22.84 -18.45
N ARG A 97 1.85 22.79 -17.19
CA ARG A 97 2.99 21.98 -16.80
C ARG A 97 2.54 20.70 -16.11
N ARG A 98 2.49 19.60 -16.86
CA ARG A 98 2.09 18.28 -16.36
C ARG A 98 3.29 17.35 -16.36
N LEU A 99 3.76 16.98 -15.17
CA LEU A 99 4.92 16.14 -14.94
C LEU A 99 4.50 14.68 -14.72
N GLY A 100 5.42 13.78 -14.98
CA GLY A 100 5.27 12.35 -14.69
C GLY A 100 6.39 11.52 -15.33
N PRO A 101 6.57 10.26 -14.91
CA PRO A 101 7.56 9.37 -15.52
C PRO A 101 7.35 9.22 -17.02
N ALA A 102 8.45 9.16 -17.76
CA ALA A 102 8.43 8.92 -19.21
C ALA A 102 7.98 7.49 -19.53
N SER A 103 6.68 7.23 -19.47
CA SER A 103 6.08 5.93 -19.78
C SER A 103 5.13 6.02 -20.97
N ALA A 104 4.94 4.90 -21.68
CA ALA A 104 4.07 4.83 -22.84
C ALA A 104 2.62 5.24 -22.52
N ASN A 105 2.14 4.87 -21.30
CA ASN A 105 0.76 5.13 -20.86
C ASN A 105 0.52 6.61 -20.54
N LEU A 106 1.54 7.32 -20.01
CA LEU A 106 1.43 8.72 -19.65
C LEU A 106 1.78 9.70 -20.78
N LYS A 107 2.45 9.26 -21.86
CA LYS A 107 3.00 10.08 -22.93
C LYS A 107 2.03 11.15 -23.47
N ARG A 108 0.74 10.86 -23.55
CA ARG A 108 -0.29 11.78 -24.05
C ARG A 108 -0.85 12.73 -22.99
N LEU A 109 -0.60 12.45 -21.71
CA LEU A 109 -1.16 13.19 -20.58
C LEU A 109 -0.17 14.17 -19.97
N ILE A 110 1.12 13.89 -20.05
CA ILE A 110 2.20 14.74 -19.53
C ILE A 110 2.77 15.65 -20.60
N THR A 111 3.25 16.82 -20.18
CA THR A 111 3.94 17.79 -21.06
C THR A 111 5.42 17.90 -20.74
N HIS A 112 5.83 17.47 -19.54
CA HIS A 112 7.20 17.50 -19.03
C HIS A 112 7.53 16.09 -18.50
N PRO A 113 7.98 15.18 -19.37
CA PRO A 113 8.35 13.83 -18.97
C PRO A 113 9.60 13.86 -18.06
N LEU A 114 9.51 13.16 -16.95
CA LEU A 114 10.61 12.91 -16.05
C LEU A 114 11.28 11.57 -16.41
N GLN A 115 12.61 11.53 -16.34
CA GLN A 115 13.39 10.33 -16.67
C GLN A 115 13.42 9.30 -15.55
N ALA A 116 12.66 9.55 -14.45
CA ALA A 116 12.52 8.60 -13.37
C ALA A 116 12.09 7.22 -13.91
N LYS A 117 13.03 6.29 -13.93
CA LYS A 117 12.81 4.93 -14.43
C LYS A 117 12.51 3.99 -13.28
N GLU A 118 11.62 3.06 -13.56
CA GLU A 118 11.45 1.89 -12.74
C GLU A 118 12.61 0.92 -13.05
N ALA A 119 13.42 0.61 -12.03
CA ALA A 119 14.44 -0.42 -12.15
C ALA A 119 13.88 -1.72 -11.55
N PRO A 120 13.81 -2.81 -12.31
CA PRO A 120 13.20 -4.06 -11.86
C PRO A 120 13.95 -4.72 -10.69
N THR A 121 15.18 -4.28 -10.42
CA THR A 121 16.01 -4.75 -9.29
C THR A 121 15.93 -3.86 -8.04
N GLU A 122 15.25 -2.73 -8.13
CA GLU A 122 15.11 -1.79 -7.02
C GLU A 122 13.71 -1.87 -6.40
N HIS A 123 13.65 -1.51 -5.11
CA HIS A 123 12.36 -1.44 -4.42
C HIS A 123 11.43 -0.41 -5.09
N ARG A 124 10.16 -0.73 -5.22
CA ARG A 124 9.12 0.06 -5.90
C ARG A 124 9.05 1.53 -5.44
N VAL A 125 9.36 1.80 -4.17
CA VAL A 125 9.44 3.16 -3.62
C VAL A 125 10.39 4.07 -4.43
N ARG A 126 11.41 3.48 -5.09
CA ARG A 126 12.38 4.26 -5.86
C ARG A 126 11.78 4.99 -7.06
N LEU A 127 10.74 4.44 -7.68
CA LEU A 127 10.01 5.13 -8.76
C LEU A 127 9.52 6.51 -8.30
N TYR A 128 8.91 6.56 -7.12
CA TYR A 128 8.34 7.78 -6.54
C TYR A 128 9.44 8.75 -6.09
N LEU A 129 10.47 8.23 -5.41
CA LEU A 129 11.59 9.03 -4.93
C LEU A 129 12.46 9.57 -6.08
N ASN A 130 12.75 8.76 -7.10
CA ASN A 130 13.51 9.20 -8.29
C ASN A 130 12.79 10.34 -9.01
N THR A 131 11.45 10.33 -9.01
CA THR A 131 10.65 11.45 -9.52
C THR A 131 10.92 12.75 -8.76
N CYS A 132 11.02 12.67 -7.42
CA CYS A 132 11.36 13.83 -6.58
C CYS A 132 12.80 14.30 -6.81
N GLU A 133 13.76 13.38 -6.89
CA GLU A 133 15.18 13.70 -7.15
C GLU A 133 15.34 14.45 -8.47
N GLU A 134 14.66 14.02 -9.54
CA GLU A 134 14.71 14.67 -10.83
C GLU A 134 14.09 16.08 -10.81
N MET A 135 13.15 16.31 -9.90
CA MET A 135 12.61 17.64 -9.62
C MET A 135 13.51 18.49 -8.72
N GLY A 136 14.68 17.99 -8.32
CA GLY A 136 15.62 18.66 -7.41
C GLY A 136 15.20 18.64 -5.94
N ILE A 137 14.30 17.74 -5.54
CA ILE A 137 13.79 17.65 -4.19
C ILE A 137 14.61 16.62 -3.39
N PRO A 138 15.19 16.99 -2.23
CA PRO A 138 15.91 16.06 -1.38
C PRO A 138 15.00 14.94 -0.86
N ILE A 139 15.47 13.70 -0.94
CA ILE A 139 14.69 12.51 -0.56
C ILE A 139 15.29 11.74 0.63
N ASN A 140 16.44 12.15 1.14
CA ASN A 140 17.21 11.39 2.14
C ASN A 140 16.87 11.76 3.58
N HIS A 141 15.63 12.18 3.86
CA HIS A 141 15.23 12.53 5.22
C HIS A 141 14.52 11.34 5.90
N PRO A 142 14.98 10.90 7.10
CA PRO A 142 14.41 9.75 7.79
C PRO A 142 12.89 9.87 8.07
N GLU A 143 12.40 11.08 8.35
CA GLU A 143 10.98 11.34 8.61
C GLU A 143 10.07 10.98 7.45
N PHE A 144 10.57 10.95 6.21
CA PHE A 144 9.76 10.54 5.06
C PHE A 144 9.32 9.08 5.17
N PHE A 145 10.12 8.26 5.87
CA PHE A 145 9.88 6.83 6.08
C PHE A 145 9.31 6.52 7.48
N ALA A 146 9.09 7.54 8.30
CA ALA A 146 8.54 7.33 9.62
C ALA A 146 7.10 6.78 9.56
N PRO A 147 6.73 5.86 10.46
CA PRO A 147 5.34 5.44 10.59
C PRO A 147 4.40 6.63 10.82
N ALA A 148 3.15 6.48 10.40
CA ALA A 148 2.11 7.45 10.72
C ALA A 148 1.72 7.27 12.20
N SER A 149 2.04 8.26 13.02
CA SER A 149 1.63 8.23 14.43
C SER A 149 0.17 8.65 14.55
N LEU A 150 -0.69 7.73 14.97
CA LEU A 150 -2.11 8.01 15.23
C LEU A 150 -2.40 8.33 16.69
N GLY A 151 -1.37 8.29 17.57
CA GLY A 151 -1.56 8.47 19.00
C GLY A 151 -2.41 7.39 19.68
N ILE A 152 -2.68 6.28 19.01
CA ILE A 152 -3.47 5.16 19.51
C ILE A 152 -2.50 4.16 20.17
N PRO A 153 -2.72 3.80 21.44
CA PRO A 153 -1.84 2.86 22.14
C PRO A 153 -1.95 1.45 21.56
N THR A 154 -0.81 0.83 21.37
CA THR A 154 -0.73 -0.58 20.96
C THR A 154 -1.13 -1.49 22.14
N LYS A 155 -1.97 -2.47 21.87
CA LYS A 155 -2.36 -3.50 22.86
C LYS A 155 -1.24 -4.54 22.97
N PRO A 156 -0.69 -4.79 24.17
CA PRO A 156 0.33 -5.84 24.35
C PRO A 156 -0.20 -7.22 23.94
N GLN A 157 0.67 -8.05 23.39
CA GLN A 157 0.38 -9.43 22.99
C GLN A 157 -0.72 -9.56 21.91
N SER A 158 -1.15 -8.46 21.28
CA SER A 158 -2.17 -8.50 20.23
C SER A 158 -1.56 -8.83 18.88
N VAL A 159 -2.16 -9.77 18.18
CA VAL A 159 -1.75 -10.24 16.85
C VAL A 159 -2.94 -10.21 15.92
N LEU A 160 -2.77 -9.59 14.75
CA LEU A 160 -3.73 -9.66 13.65
C LEU A 160 -3.26 -10.69 12.62
N LEU A 161 -4.12 -11.64 12.27
CA LEU A 161 -3.90 -12.56 11.16
C LEU A 161 -4.74 -12.14 9.95
N CYS A 162 -4.14 -12.04 8.78
CA CYS A 162 -4.83 -11.76 7.53
C CYS A 162 -4.47 -12.80 6.45
N PRO A 163 -5.24 -13.90 6.33
CA PRO A 163 -4.97 -14.95 5.34
C PRO A 163 -5.42 -14.60 3.92
N ASP A 164 -6.34 -13.63 3.77
CA ASP A 164 -6.83 -13.18 2.47
C ASP A 164 -5.82 -12.25 1.79
N SER A 165 -5.74 -12.33 0.45
CA SER A 165 -4.96 -11.42 -0.39
C SER A 165 -5.82 -10.77 -1.47
N ASP A 166 -5.74 -9.44 -1.60
CA ASP A 166 -6.33 -8.70 -2.70
C ASP A 166 -5.50 -8.77 -4.00
N PHE A 167 -4.31 -9.37 -3.95
CA PHE A 167 -3.48 -9.63 -5.14
C PHE A 167 -3.87 -10.93 -5.87
N GLY A 168 -4.70 -11.74 -5.27
CA GLY A 168 -5.24 -12.96 -5.86
C GLY A 168 -4.81 -14.25 -5.17
N PRO A 169 -5.43 -15.37 -5.54
CA PRO A 169 -5.33 -16.64 -4.80
C PRO A 169 -3.93 -17.28 -4.80
N SER A 170 -3.03 -16.91 -5.71
CA SER A 170 -1.64 -17.38 -5.68
C SER A 170 -0.80 -16.79 -4.55
N HIS A 171 -1.27 -15.69 -3.94
CA HIS A 171 -0.63 -15.03 -2.81
C HIS A 171 -1.11 -15.58 -1.45
N GLU A 172 -2.12 -16.45 -1.45
CA GLU A 172 -2.73 -16.97 -0.24
C GLU A 172 -2.09 -18.30 0.18
N TRP A 173 -1.65 -18.35 1.42
CA TRP A 173 -1.08 -19.54 2.05
C TRP A 173 -2.18 -20.55 2.42
N PRO A 174 -1.90 -21.87 2.48
CA PRO A 174 -2.89 -22.88 2.85
C PRO A 174 -3.56 -22.63 4.19
N LEU A 175 -4.89 -22.73 4.24
CA LEU A 175 -5.67 -22.36 5.42
C LEU A 175 -5.38 -23.24 6.64
N ASP A 176 -5.06 -24.52 6.43
CA ASP A 176 -4.71 -25.45 7.50
C ASP A 176 -3.42 -25.02 8.21
N ARG A 177 -2.49 -24.41 7.49
CA ARG A 177 -1.27 -23.88 8.07
C ARG A 177 -1.49 -22.58 8.84
N TRP A 178 -2.40 -21.72 8.35
CA TRP A 178 -2.87 -20.56 9.11
C TRP A 178 -3.51 -20.98 10.43
N GLN A 179 -4.29 -22.06 10.42
CA GLN A 179 -4.90 -22.61 11.62
C GLN A 179 -3.83 -23.07 12.63
N MET A 180 -2.80 -23.79 12.18
CA MET A 180 -1.69 -24.22 13.05
C MET A 180 -0.94 -23.04 13.68
N VAL A 181 -0.70 -21.97 12.92
CA VAL A 181 -0.07 -20.75 13.45
C VAL A 181 -0.99 -20.08 14.50
N ALA A 182 -2.29 -19.99 14.21
CA ALA A 182 -3.25 -19.39 15.11
C ALA A 182 -3.35 -20.16 16.44
N GLU A 183 -3.45 -21.49 16.38
CA GLU A 183 -3.49 -22.36 17.55
C GLU A 183 -2.23 -22.21 18.40
N HIS A 184 -1.05 -22.20 17.76
CA HIS A 184 0.22 -21.97 18.47
C HIS A 184 0.25 -20.59 19.19
N LEU A 185 -0.21 -19.53 18.54
CA LEU A 185 -0.25 -18.20 19.12
C LEU A 185 -1.21 -18.13 20.34
N LEU A 186 -2.36 -18.80 20.25
CA LEU A 186 -3.30 -18.92 21.38
C LEU A 186 -2.67 -19.67 22.55
N GLU A 187 -1.97 -20.79 22.31
CA GLU A 187 -1.23 -21.53 23.34
C GLU A 187 -0.16 -20.67 24.02
N LYS A 188 0.43 -19.71 23.29
CA LYS A 188 1.39 -18.72 23.83
C LYS A 188 0.71 -17.54 24.53
N GLY A 189 -0.60 -17.55 24.70
CA GLY A 189 -1.35 -16.48 25.38
C GLY A 189 -1.48 -15.19 24.58
N LYS A 190 -1.36 -15.25 23.24
CA LYS A 190 -1.58 -14.07 22.38
C LYS A 190 -3.07 -13.79 22.20
N HIS A 191 -3.40 -12.50 22.12
CA HIS A 191 -4.75 -12.05 21.77
C HIS A 191 -4.88 -11.95 20.25
N LEU A 192 -5.63 -12.90 19.66
CA LEU A 192 -5.78 -12.97 18.20
C LEU A 192 -7.01 -12.22 17.73
N THR A 193 -6.83 -11.50 16.62
CA THR A 193 -7.92 -11.03 15.77
C THR A 193 -7.64 -11.53 14.35
N VAL A 194 -8.67 -11.95 13.63
CA VAL A 194 -8.56 -12.37 12.24
C VAL A 194 -9.20 -11.31 11.36
N ALA A 195 -8.48 -10.83 10.35
CA ALA A 195 -9.00 -9.92 9.34
C ALA A 195 -9.45 -10.69 8.10
N GLY A 196 -10.60 -10.29 7.54
CA GLY A 196 -11.08 -10.75 6.23
C GLY A 196 -11.16 -9.60 5.24
N LEU A 197 -10.68 -9.80 4.02
CA LEU A 197 -10.81 -8.82 2.93
C LEU A 197 -12.09 -9.06 2.14
N VAL A 198 -12.81 -7.97 1.83
CA VAL A 198 -13.98 -8.04 0.95
C VAL A 198 -13.52 -8.25 -0.49
N GLY A 199 -14.13 -9.19 -1.18
CA GLY A 199 -13.74 -9.59 -2.55
C GLY A 199 -12.69 -10.70 -2.62
N GLY A 200 -12.09 -11.10 -1.49
CA GLY A 200 -11.24 -12.28 -1.37
C GLY A 200 -12.04 -13.58 -1.25
N ARG A 201 -11.33 -14.68 -1.00
CA ARG A 201 -11.97 -16.01 -0.80
C ARG A 201 -12.62 -16.19 0.58
N ASN A 202 -12.68 -15.12 1.38
CA ASN A 202 -13.17 -15.13 2.77
C ASN A 202 -12.39 -16.09 3.69
N LEU A 203 -11.09 -16.25 3.45
CA LEU A 203 -10.26 -17.17 4.22
C LEU A 203 -10.23 -16.77 5.70
N GLY A 204 -10.20 -15.47 6.01
CA GLY A 204 -10.25 -14.97 7.38
C GLY A 204 -11.53 -15.43 8.10
N LYS A 205 -12.69 -15.33 7.47
CA LYS A 205 -13.96 -15.82 8.05
C LYS A 205 -13.97 -17.34 8.27
N ILE A 206 -13.43 -18.08 7.30
CA ILE A 206 -13.33 -19.54 7.40
C ILE A 206 -12.36 -19.92 8.52
N LEU A 207 -11.21 -19.25 8.62
CA LEU A 207 -10.22 -19.47 9.67
C LEU A 207 -10.83 -19.25 11.06
N THR A 208 -11.50 -18.13 11.27
CA THR A 208 -12.19 -17.83 12.55
C THR A 208 -13.17 -18.94 12.92
N SER A 209 -13.95 -19.43 11.95
CA SER A 209 -14.91 -20.52 12.19
C SER A 209 -14.24 -21.85 12.55
N ARG A 210 -13.04 -22.12 12.03
CA ARG A 210 -12.28 -23.36 12.31
C ARG A 210 -11.62 -23.36 13.68
N ILE A 211 -11.03 -22.24 14.05
CA ILE A 211 -10.32 -22.12 15.33
C ILE A 211 -11.34 -22.16 16.48
N GLY A 212 -12.50 -21.55 16.32
CA GLY A 212 -13.50 -21.42 17.39
C GLY A 212 -13.07 -20.50 18.51
N GLY A 213 -13.88 -20.43 19.58
CA GLY A 213 -13.60 -19.57 20.72
C GLY A 213 -13.91 -18.10 20.50
N ASP A 214 -13.48 -17.25 21.46
CA ASP A 214 -13.69 -15.79 21.43
C ASP A 214 -12.61 -15.09 20.60
N ILE A 215 -12.53 -15.43 19.30
CA ILE A 215 -11.62 -14.76 18.38
C ILE A 215 -12.36 -13.65 17.68
N ASP A 216 -11.84 -12.43 17.80
CA ASP A 216 -12.37 -11.28 17.10
C ASP A 216 -12.20 -11.42 15.58
N PHE A 217 -13.26 -11.16 14.84
CA PHE A 217 -13.22 -11.06 13.39
C PHE A 217 -13.41 -9.60 12.97
N SER A 218 -12.51 -9.09 12.14
CA SER A 218 -12.59 -7.74 11.60
C SER A 218 -12.70 -7.76 10.08
N HIS A 219 -13.68 -7.05 9.54
CA HIS A 219 -13.74 -6.78 8.11
C HIS A 219 -12.80 -5.61 7.77
N ALA A 220 -11.78 -5.90 6.96
CA ALA A 220 -10.86 -4.87 6.46
C ALA A 220 -11.41 -4.19 5.20
N ASN A 221 -12.60 -3.57 5.30
CA ASN A 221 -13.21 -2.86 4.17
C ASN A 221 -14.05 -1.65 4.63
N PRO A 222 -13.83 -0.45 4.09
CA PRO A 222 -12.72 -0.15 3.18
C PRO A 222 -11.36 -0.26 3.89
N LEU A 223 -10.30 -0.58 3.15
CA LEU A 223 -8.95 -0.74 3.73
C LEU A 223 -8.49 0.49 4.51
N SER A 224 -8.90 1.69 4.10
CA SER A 224 -8.61 2.95 4.81
C SER A 224 -9.17 2.98 6.24
N ALA A 225 -10.33 2.39 6.48
CA ALA A 225 -10.95 2.32 7.81
C ALA A 225 -10.19 1.38 8.76
N THR A 226 -9.32 0.53 8.23
CA THR A 226 -8.51 -0.39 9.05
C THR A 226 -7.31 0.28 9.68
N ILE A 227 -6.85 1.43 9.19
CA ILE A 227 -5.61 2.08 9.64
C ILE A 227 -5.62 2.33 11.17
N PRO A 228 -6.66 2.92 11.79
CA PRO A 228 -6.71 3.08 13.24
C PRO A 228 -6.69 1.74 13.98
N ILE A 229 -7.33 0.72 13.41
CA ILE A 229 -7.38 -0.62 13.99
C ILE A 229 -5.99 -1.27 13.91
N LEU A 230 -5.30 -1.19 12.78
CA LEU A 230 -3.96 -1.74 12.60
C LEU A 230 -2.95 -1.19 13.60
N SER A 231 -3.03 0.09 13.96
CA SER A 231 -2.15 0.71 14.94
C SER A 231 -2.30 0.14 16.36
N THR A 232 -3.42 -0.54 16.65
CA THR A 232 -3.64 -1.15 17.96
C THR A 232 -2.93 -2.49 18.14
N PHE A 233 -2.47 -3.13 17.07
CA PHE A 233 -1.80 -4.42 17.12
C PHE A 233 -0.29 -4.29 17.33
N GLN A 234 0.26 -5.20 18.16
CA GLN A 234 1.70 -5.33 18.32
C GLN A 234 2.34 -5.91 17.06
N SER A 235 1.68 -6.89 16.45
CA SER A 235 2.14 -7.51 15.21
C SER A 235 0.98 -7.88 14.28
N VAL A 236 1.29 -7.90 12.99
CA VAL A 236 0.39 -8.34 11.92
C VAL A 236 1.09 -9.43 11.13
N ILE A 237 0.43 -10.57 10.94
CA ILE A 237 0.89 -11.66 10.09
C ILE A 237 -0.09 -11.76 8.93
N ALA A 238 0.38 -11.53 7.73
CA ALA A 238 -0.50 -11.41 6.56
C ALA A 238 0.05 -12.09 5.32
N ALA A 239 -0.87 -12.58 4.49
CA ALA A 239 -0.56 -12.88 3.10
C ALA A 239 -0.07 -11.61 2.38
N ASP A 240 0.80 -11.77 1.37
CA ASP A 240 1.23 -10.67 0.52
C ASP A 240 0.03 -10.04 -0.20
N GLY A 241 -0.20 -8.75 0.07
CA GLY A 241 -1.35 -7.98 -0.36
C GLY A 241 -1.24 -6.52 0.09
N SER A 242 -2.30 -5.76 -0.03
CA SER A 242 -2.32 -4.35 0.37
C SER A 242 -2.28 -4.14 1.89
N LEU A 243 -2.90 -5.03 2.67
CA LEU A 243 -3.02 -4.88 4.13
C LEU A 243 -1.66 -4.81 4.85
N PRO A 244 -0.65 -5.67 4.57
CA PRO A 244 0.65 -5.57 5.22
C PRO A 244 1.37 -4.24 4.97
N HIS A 245 1.16 -3.60 3.84
CA HIS A 245 1.72 -2.26 3.57
C HIS A 245 1.08 -1.18 4.45
N LEU A 246 -0.24 -1.24 4.63
CA LEU A 246 -0.95 -0.35 5.54
C LEU A 246 -0.54 -0.60 7.00
N ALA A 247 -0.39 -1.86 7.39
CA ALA A 247 0.06 -2.24 8.73
C ALA A 247 1.47 -1.69 9.01
N ALA A 248 2.39 -1.86 8.08
CA ALA A 248 3.75 -1.32 8.19
C ALA A 248 3.77 0.22 8.36
N LEU A 249 2.86 0.92 7.67
CA LEU A 249 2.72 2.37 7.79
C LEU A 249 2.32 2.82 9.20
N THR A 250 1.54 2.02 9.94
CA THR A 250 1.15 2.34 11.32
C THR A 250 2.25 2.04 12.35
N GLY A 251 3.36 1.43 11.93
CA GLY A 251 4.52 1.15 12.77
C GLY A 251 4.45 -0.19 13.53
N CYS A 252 3.42 -1.00 13.32
CA CYS A 252 3.39 -2.35 13.88
C CYS A 252 4.41 -3.26 13.19
N THR A 253 4.87 -4.30 13.89
CA THR A 253 5.70 -5.34 13.28
C THR A 253 4.86 -6.14 12.30
N CYS A 254 5.28 -6.16 11.03
CA CYS A 254 4.55 -6.87 9.99
C CYS A 254 5.35 -8.07 9.48
N ILE A 255 4.77 -9.26 9.56
CA ILE A 255 5.31 -10.50 9.00
C ILE A 255 4.49 -10.80 7.74
N THR A 256 5.12 -10.72 6.57
CA THR A 256 4.44 -10.89 5.30
C THR A 256 4.88 -12.18 4.62
N LEU A 257 3.90 -13.02 4.26
CA LEU A 257 4.14 -14.30 3.59
C LEU A 257 4.15 -14.09 2.07
N PHE A 258 5.34 -14.17 1.48
CA PHE A 258 5.52 -13.96 0.05
C PHE A 258 5.48 -15.28 -0.73
N GLY A 259 4.84 -15.23 -1.89
CA GLY A 259 4.82 -16.32 -2.87
C GLY A 259 5.27 -15.82 -4.25
N PRO A 260 4.34 -15.40 -5.13
CA PRO A 260 4.64 -15.03 -6.52
C PRO A 260 5.32 -13.67 -6.68
N ASN A 261 5.28 -12.79 -5.69
CA ASN A 261 5.94 -11.49 -5.76
C ASN A 261 7.42 -11.55 -5.31
N ASP A 262 8.20 -10.57 -5.77
CA ASP A 262 9.56 -10.34 -5.30
C ASP A 262 9.56 -9.38 -4.12
N PRO A 263 9.95 -9.80 -2.91
CA PRO A 263 10.03 -8.92 -1.76
C PRO A 263 11.12 -7.83 -1.90
N ASN A 264 12.16 -8.03 -2.70
CA ASN A 264 13.13 -6.98 -2.99
C ASN A 264 12.46 -5.80 -3.71
N TRP A 265 11.47 -6.10 -4.52
CA TRP A 265 10.71 -5.10 -5.27
C TRP A 265 9.53 -4.54 -4.47
N LYS A 266 8.79 -5.38 -3.72
CA LYS A 266 7.48 -5.01 -3.16
C LYS A 266 7.27 -5.32 -1.67
N ARG A 267 8.31 -5.50 -0.85
CA ARG A 267 8.07 -5.66 0.59
C ARG A 267 7.51 -4.40 1.22
N PRO A 268 6.74 -4.48 2.32
CA PRO A 268 6.33 -3.32 3.09
C PRO A 268 7.51 -2.46 3.55
N LEU A 269 7.34 -1.14 3.59
CA LEU A 269 8.37 -0.20 4.04
C LEU A 269 8.55 -0.26 5.56
N GLY A 270 9.80 -0.14 6.02
CA GLY A 270 10.15 -0.12 7.44
C GLY A 270 11.06 -1.27 7.84
N LYS A 271 11.95 -1.01 8.81
CA LYS A 271 12.95 -1.98 9.27
C LYS A 271 12.36 -3.12 10.11
N GLN A 272 11.19 -2.89 10.73
CA GLN A 272 10.49 -3.85 11.58
C GLN A 272 9.70 -4.90 10.78
N ASN A 273 9.72 -4.83 9.46
CA ASN A 273 8.97 -5.76 8.62
C ASN A 273 9.81 -6.98 8.27
N ILE A 274 9.21 -8.15 8.43
CA ILE A 274 9.82 -9.46 8.22
C ILE A 274 9.18 -10.09 7.00
N VAL A 275 10.00 -10.61 6.10
CA VAL A 275 9.59 -11.35 4.91
C VAL A 275 9.79 -12.83 5.17
N VAL A 276 8.73 -13.61 5.00
CA VAL A 276 8.79 -15.08 5.02
C VAL A 276 8.44 -15.58 3.63
N LYS A 277 9.31 -16.37 3.03
CA LYS A 277 9.13 -16.94 1.69
C LYS A 277 9.81 -18.27 1.54
N HIS A 278 9.26 -19.14 0.72
CA HIS A 278 9.94 -20.32 0.23
C HIS A 278 10.47 -20.09 -1.19
N HIS A 279 11.73 -20.48 -1.44
CA HIS A 279 12.34 -20.32 -2.76
C HIS A 279 11.90 -21.45 -3.70
N VAL A 280 11.38 -21.07 -4.86
CA VAL A 280 11.05 -21.98 -5.95
C VAL A 280 11.48 -21.38 -7.29
N GLU A 281 11.80 -22.21 -8.28
CA GLU A 281 12.38 -21.77 -9.54
C GLU A 281 11.42 -20.86 -10.35
N CYS A 282 10.10 -21.02 -10.17
CA CYS A 282 9.09 -20.23 -10.88
C CYS A 282 8.75 -18.90 -10.21
N ALA A 283 9.27 -18.60 -9.00
CA ALA A 283 9.09 -17.33 -8.35
C ALA A 283 10.37 -16.46 -8.41
N PRO A 284 10.21 -15.14 -8.58
CA PRO A 284 8.96 -14.37 -8.68
C PRO A 284 8.31 -14.45 -10.09
N CYS A 285 7.03 -14.83 -10.15
CA CYS A 285 6.28 -14.88 -11.40
C CYS A 285 5.25 -13.74 -11.53
N LEU A 286 4.99 -12.99 -10.45
CA LEU A 286 4.09 -11.85 -10.37
C LEU A 286 2.63 -12.16 -10.80
N SER A 287 2.23 -13.43 -10.77
CA SER A 287 0.94 -13.86 -11.28
C SER A 287 -0.12 -13.90 -10.17
N PRO A 288 -1.28 -13.26 -10.37
CA PRO A 288 -2.38 -13.30 -9.41
C PRO A 288 -3.05 -14.68 -9.31
N LYS A 289 -2.81 -15.53 -10.30
CA LYS A 289 -3.32 -16.91 -10.35
C LYS A 289 -2.22 -17.86 -10.83
N CYS A 290 -1.87 -18.81 -10.00
CA CYS A 290 -0.87 -19.80 -10.34
C CYS A 290 -1.37 -20.73 -11.47
N ARG A 291 -0.46 -20.99 -12.43
CA ARG A 291 -0.69 -21.92 -13.57
C ARG A 291 -0.08 -23.30 -13.31
N MET A 292 0.60 -23.43 -12.19
CA MET A 292 1.27 -24.66 -11.74
C MET A 292 0.57 -25.20 -10.49
N ASP A 293 1.32 -25.62 -9.51
CA ASP A 293 0.90 -26.29 -8.27
C ASP A 293 0.93 -25.38 -7.02
N ASN A 294 1.11 -24.07 -7.19
CA ASN A 294 1.22 -23.09 -6.12
C ASN A 294 2.30 -23.42 -5.07
N ARG A 295 3.40 -24.07 -5.49
CA ARG A 295 4.44 -24.60 -4.60
C ARG A 295 5.10 -23.55 -3.73
N CYS A 296 5.27 -22.30 -4.21
CA CYS A 296 5.81 -21.20 -3.41
C CYS A 296 5.02 -20.96 -2.12
N GLN A 297 3.72 -21.24 -2.10
CA GLN A 297 2.88 -21.22 -0.93
C GLN A 297 2.78 -22.59 -0.26
N ASN A 298 2.66 -23.66 -1.06
CA ASN A 298 2.48 -25.03 -0.54
C ASN A 298 3.75 -25.59 0.13
N GLU A 299 4.93 -25.13 -0.21
CA GLU A 299 6.20 -25.57 0.38
C GLU A 299 6.69 -24.66 1.53
N LEU A 300 6.13 -23.45 1.70
CA LEU A 300 6.39 -22.59 2.85
C LEU A 300 5.88 -23.29 4.12
N GLN A 301 6.76 -23.56 5.08
CA GLN A 301 6.43 -24.34 6.28
C GLN A 301 5.89 -23.46 7.40
N VAL A 302 5.11 -24.06 8.31
CA VAL A 302 4.63 -23.41 9.55
C VAL A 302 5.80 -22.97 10.43
N SER A 303 6.85 -23.79 10.53
CA SER A 303 8.08 -23.46 11.27
C SER A 303 8.70 -22.14 10.80
N ASP A 304 8.75 -21.90 9.46
CA ASP A 304 9.34 -20.68 8.92
C ASP A 304 8.59 -19.41 9.40
N VAL A 305 7.27 -19.54 9.55
CA VAL A 305 6.42 -18.44 10.06
C VAL A 305 6.58 -18.30 11.57
N LEU A 306 6.62 -19.40 12.33
CA LEU A 306 6.80 -19.37 13.79
C LEU A 306 8.16 -18.81 14.18
N ASP A 307 9.23 -19.17 13.45
CA ASP A 307 10.58 -18.64 13.66
C ASP A 307 10.65 -17.12 13.41
N ALA A 308 9.83 -16.61 12.49
CA ALA A 308 9.73 -15.17 12.23
C ALA A 308 8.96 -14.40 13.31
N ILE A 309 8.12 -15.09 14.09
CA ILE A 309 7.36 -14.50 15.19
C ILE A 309 8.23 -14.34 16.45
N GLY A 310 9.16 -15.25 16.70
CA GLY A 310 10.09 -15.28 17.86
C GLY A 310 9.52 -15.98 19.08
#